data_51568702bbad92178f55418d056feff1
#
_entry.id   51568702bbad92178f55418d056feff1
#
_cell.length_a   1.000
_cell.length_b   1.000
_cell.length_c   1.000
_cell.angle_alpha   90.00
_cell.angle_beta   90.00
_cell.angle_gamma   90.00
#
_symmetry.space_group_name_H-M   'P 1'
#
loop_
_entity.id
_entity.type
_entity.pdbx_description
1 polymer ?
#
loop_
_entity_poly.entity_id
_entity_poly.type
_entity_poly.pdbx_seq_one_letter_code
_entity_poly.pdbx_strand_id
1 'polypeptide(L)'
;MSARRLSDGGRIDRTKTLSFDWDGNKLKGYPGDTLASALMAGGQRIIGRSFKYHRPRGIMSAGVEESGAIVTLGDGAWRDPNVKATTQELYEGLVARGQNAWPNLHFDIGAVANIFSRFLPAGFYYKTFMGIPPFEWGSGTGWWMRYEKLIRRAAGMGTASRAPDPDTYEHAHAFCDVLVVGSGPAGLSAALVAAQSGLEVILVEQDFEFGGDFLNQANPESETKRIELLGAIQTAGVRTMSRTTAFGLYENSVAGLIERVTDHLANPPRYLPRQRFWTVRSKQTVLATGALERHFAFGNNDRPGIMSANAGRAYLNRYGVLPGNNIIISTNNDSAYEPAHELAKAGAKIRVIDTRTKTPELEKNCGIIVKTEAAPINAYGRKSIRGLESTAWEGIESCDLLLISGGWSPVAHLLSHRGIKLIWDNQIACFVPSDTDAPIHVA
;
A
#
# COMPACT_ATOMS: atom_id res chain seq x y z
N MET A 1 -24.82 4.75 -5.53
CA MET A 1 -23.48 4.94 -6.13
C MET A 1 -23.29 3.81 -7.13
N SER A 2 -22.90 4.11 -8.37
CA SER A 2 -22.63 3.07 -9.36
C SER A 2 -21.44 2.23 -8.92
N ALA A 3 -21.58 0.90 -8.96
CA ALA A 3 -20.49 -0.02 -8.75
C ALA A 3 -19.37 0.30 -9.78
N ARG A 4 -18.12 0.28 -9.32
CA ARG A 4 -16.95 0.56 -10.16
C ARG A 4 -16.31 -0.71 -10.72
N ARG A 5 -16.87 -1.84 -10.39
CA ARG A 5 -16.43 -3.14 -10.90
C ARG A 5 -16.80 -3.28 -12.37
N LEU A 6 -15.82 -3.58 -13.20
CA LEU A 6 -16.03 -3.93 -14.59
C LEU A 6 -16.73 -5.30 -14.70
N SER A 7 -17.45 -5.54 -15.80
CA SER A 7 -18.13 -6.82 -16.06
C SER A 7 -17.16 -7.98 -16.23
N ASP A 8 -15.97 -7.69 -16.70
CA ASP A 8 -14.91 -8.66 -17.00
C ASP A 8 -13.53 -8.18 -16.53
N GLY A 9 -12.50 -8.94 -16.80
CA GLY A 9 -11.13 -8.64 -16.39
C GLY A 9 -10.88 -8.83 -14.90
N GLY A 10 -9.64 -8.53 -14.48
CA GLY A 10 -9.14 -8.79 -13.13
C GLY A 10 -8.75 -10.26 -12.91
N ARG A 11 -7.98 -10.48 -11.86
CA ARG A 11 -7.47 -11.78 -11.41
C ARG A 11 -8.33 -12.36 -10.27
N ILE A 12 -9.60 -12.01 -10.23
CA ILE A 12 -10.57 -12.40 -9.20
C ILE A 12 -11.45 -13.54 -9.68
N ASP A 13 -11.87 -14.42 -8.76
CA ASP A 13 -12.82 -15.51 -9.09
C ASP A 13 -14.26 -15.00 -9.04
N ARG A 14 -14.82 -14.68 -10.20
CA ARG A 14 -16.19 -14.15 -10.34
C ARG A 14 -17.27 -15.22 -10.20
N THR A 15 -16.90 -16.50 -10.11
CA THR A 15 -17.87 -17.61 -9.94
C THR A 15 -18.42 -17.67 -8.52
N LYS A 16 -17.70 -17.09 -7.55
CA LYS A 16 -18.07 -17.06 -6.14
C LYS A 16 -18.17 -15.63 -5.64
N THR A 17 -19.21 -15.34 -4.89
CA THR A 17 -19.38 -14.04 -4.23
C THR A 17 -19.10 -14.20 -2.74
N LEU A 18 -18.28 -13.31 -2.20
CA LEU A 18 -18.00 -13.19 -0.77
C LEU A 18 -18.81 -12.04 -0.18
N SER A 19 -19.39 -12.26 0.99
CA SER A 19 -20.07 -11.21 1.77
C SER A 19 -19.22 -10.80 2.96
N PHE A 20 -19.09 -9.49 3.20
CA PHE A 20 -18.34 -8.96 4.33
C PHE A 20 -19.05 -7.76 4.94
N ASP A 21 -18.70 -7.41 6.17
CA ASP A 21 -19.26 -6.27 6.89
C ASP A 21 -18.29 -5.08 6.84
N TRP A 22 -18.78 -3.93 6.44
CA TRP A 22 -18.07 -2.65 6.47
C TRP A 22 -18.87 -1.60 7.24
N ASP A 23 -18.38 -1.22 8.40
CA ASP A 23 -19.06 -0.25 9.30
C ASP A 23 -20.53 -0.63 9.56
N GLY A 24 -20.84 -1.93 9.73
CA GLY A 24 -22.18 -2.47 9.95
C GLY A 24 -23.02 -2.64 8.68
N ASN A 25 -22.46 -2.41 7.49
CA ASN A 25 -23.14 -2.61 6.21
C ASN A 25 -22.59 -3.83 5.48
N LYS A 26 -23.46 -4.73 5.04
CA LYS A 26 -23.04 -5.87 4.23
C LYS A 26 -22.70 -5.45 2.81
N LEU A 27 -21.48 -5.73 2.41
CA LEU A 27 -20.95 -5.51 1.06
C LEU A 27 -20.57 -6.86 0.43
N LYS A 28 -20.30 -6.83 -0.87
CA LYS A 28 -19.91 -8.00 -1.65
C LYS A 28 -18.59 -7.78 -2.36
N GLY A 29 -17.80 -8.85 -2.49
CA GLY A 29 -16.59 -8.94 -3.30
C GLY A 29 -16.40 -10.35 -3.82
N TYR A 30 -15.20 -10.66 -4.28
CA TYR A 30 -14.84 -11.93 -4.88
C TYR A 30 -13.58 -12.52 -4.26
N PRO A 31 -13.36 -13.85 -4.31
CA PRO A 31 -12.03 -14.40 -4.00
C PRO A 31 -10.97 -13.79 -4.92
N GLY A 32 -9.82 -13.45 -4.35
CA GLY A 32 -8.77 -12.69 -5.03
C GLY A 32 -8.86 -11.17 -4.83
N ASP A 33 -9.97 -10.64 -4.29
CA ASP A 33 -10.02 -9.25 -3.83
C ASP A 33 -9.21 -9.05 -2.54
N THR A 34 -8.66 -7.85 -2.40
CA THR A 34 -8.33 -7.31 -1.07
C THR A 34 -9.53 -6.55 -0.52
N LEU A 35 -9.54 -6.26 0.78
CA LEU A 35 -10.57 -5.41 1.37
C LEU A 35 -10.64 -4.04 0.65
N ALA A 36 -9.48 -3.46 0.29
CA ALA A 36 -9.42 -2.19 -0.42
C ALA A 36 -10.07 -2.26 -1.81
N SER A 37 -9.79 -3.31 -2.61
CA SER A 37 -10.36 -3.47 -3.94
C SER A 37 -11.88 -3.69 -3.88
N ALA A 38 -12.36 -4.47 -2.93
CA ALA A 38 -13.79 -4.69 -2.71
C ALA A 38 -14.52 -3.41 -2.27
N LEU A 39 -13.92 -2.62 -1.36
CA LEU A 39 -14.45 -1.33 -0.93
C LEU A 39 -14.51 -0.32 -2.08
N MET A 40 -13.45 -0.26 -2.89
CA MET A 40 -13.40 0.61 -4.07
C MET A 40 -14.45 0.20 -5.11
N ALA A 41 -14.59 -1.10 -5.38
CA ALA A 41 -15.62 -1.66 -6.24
C ALA A 41 -17.04 -1.30 -5.77
N GLY A 42 -17.26 -1.30 -4.45
CA GLY A 42 -18.49 -0.87 -3.80
C GLY A 42 -18.68 0.66 -3.75
N GLY A 43 -17.74 1.45 -4.31
CA GLY A 43 -17.83 2.90 -4.38
C GLY A 43 -17.47 3.62 -3.06
N GLN A 44 -16.86 2.92 -2.09
CA GLN A 44 -16.40 3.53 -0.85
C GLN A 44 -15.21 4.45 -1.13
N ARG A 45 -15.33 5.73 -0.80
CA ARG A 45 -14.29 6.74 -1.02
C ARG A 45 -13.55 7.10 0.25
N ILE A 46 -14.23 7.10 1.39
CA ILE A 46 -13.66 7.42 2.69
C ILE A 46 -13.50 6.11 3.43
N ILE A 47 -12.25 5.77 3.76
CA ILE A 47 -11.91 4.52 4.46
C ILE A 47 -11.50 4.79 5.90
N GLY A 48 -10.99 5.96 6.18
CA GLY A 48 -10.60 6.39 7.52
C GLY A 48 -10.55 7.90 7.64
N ARG A 49 -10.05 8.36 8.79
CA ARG A 49 -9.75 9.77 9.01
C ARG A 49 -8.39 9.95 9.62
N SER A 50 -7.77 11.10 9.38
CA SER A 50 -6.45 11.40 9.95
C SER A 50 -6.54 11.59 11.46
N PHE A 51 -5.52 11.16 12.18
CA PHE A 51 -5.53 11.15 13.64
C PHE A 51 -5.49 12.54 14.32
N LYS A 52 -5.01 13.57 13.65
CA LYS A 52 -4.88 14.91 14.24
C LYS A 52 -6.03 15.84 13.84
N TYR A 53 -6.33 15.92 12.57
CA TYR A 53 -7.29 16.86 12.04
C TYR A 53 -8.59 16.20 11.57
N HIS A 54 -8.69 14.89 11.70
CA HIS A 54 -9.86 14.10 11.25
C HIS A 54 -10.24 14.37 9.79
N ARG A 55 -9.25 14.69 8.96
CA ARG A 55 -9.44 14.86 7.51
C ARG A 55 -9.81 13.51 6.90
N PRO A 56 -10.74 13.46 5.94
CA PRO A 56 -11.06 12.22 5.25
C PRO A 56 -9.81 11.59 4.61
N ARG A 57 -9.68 10.26 4.74
CA ARG A 57 -8.64 9.45 4.11
C ARG A 57 -9.28 8.40 3.21
N GLY A 58 -8.69 8.18 2.06
CA GLY A 58 -9.08 7.16 1.10
C GLY A 58 -7.94 6.22 0.81
N ILE A 59 -8.12 5.39 -0.19
CA ILE A 59 -7.10 4.47 -0.70
C ILE A 59 -6.11 5.29 -1.53
N MET A 60 -4.81 5.20 -1.21
CA MET A 60 -3.71 5.91 -1.88
C MET A 60 -2.84 4.98 -2.73
N SER A 61 -2.81 3.69 -2.39
CA SER A 61 -1.97 2.70 -3.07
C SER A 61 -2.71 1.37 -3.22
N ALA A 62 -2.04 0.36 -3.77
CA ALA A 62 -2.57 -1.00 -3.87
C ALA A 62 -1.75 -2.03 -3.05
N GLY A 63 -0.71 -1.59 -2.36
CA GLY A 63 0.25 -2.44 -1.66
C GLY A 63 0.49 -2.05 -0.20
N VAL A 64 1.65 -2.45 0.30
CA VAL A 64 2.07 -2.25 1.70
C VAL A 64 2.40 -0.79 2.04
N GLU A 65 2.61 0.07 1.05
CA GLU A 65 2.88 1.51 1.20
C GLU A 65 1.62 2.31 1.56
N GLU A 66 0.45 1.67 1.64
CA GLU A 66 -0.82 2.32 1.98
C GLU A 66 -0.77 3.01 3.34
N SER A 67 -1.17 4.28 3.37
CA SER A 67 -1.18 5.11 4.57
C SER A 67 -2.55 5.73 4.88
N GLY A 68 -3.47 5.72 3.94
CA GLY A 68 -4.81 6.33 4.06
C GLY A 68 -5.92 5.35 4.42
N ALA A 69 -5.82 4.11 3.94
CA ALA A 69 -6.82 3.06 4.14
C ALA A 69 -6.43 2.11 5.29
N ILE A 70 -6.30 2.68 6.49
CA ILE A 70 -6.02 1.95 7.74
C ILE A 70 -7.34 1.66 8.44
N VAL A 71 -7.57 0.39 8.76
CA VAL A 71 -8.84 -0.13 9.26
C VAL A 71 -8.66 -0.95 10.53
N THR A 72 -9.76 -1.21 11.22
CA THR A 72 -9.85 -2.21 12.28
C THR A 72 -10.58 -3.43 11.75
N LEU A 73 -9.99 -4.61 11.92
CA LEU A 73 -10.60 -5.89 11.59
C LEU A 73 -11.17 -6.55 12.85
N GLY A 74 -12.17 -7.40 12.63
CA GLY A 74 -12.77 -8.24 13.65
C GLY A 74 -13.44 -7.49 14.80
N ASP A 75 -13.95 -8.27 15.74
CA ASP A 75 -14.64 -7.81 16.93
C ASP A 75 -14.19 -8.56 18.18
N GLY A 76 -14.46 -7.98 19.36
CA GLY A 76 -14.18 -8.65 20.63
C GLY A 76 -12.69 -8.97 20.82
N ALA A 77 -12.37 -10.24 21.05
CA ALA A 77 -11.00 -10.71 21.25
C ALA A 77 -10.16 -10.65 19.96
N TRP A 78 -10.78 -10.87 18.81
CA TRP A 78 -10.13 -10.82 17.49
C TRP A 78 -9.98 -9.42 16.90
N ARG A 79 -10.23 -8.36 17.67
CA ARG A 79 -10.09 -6.99 17.19
C ARG A 79 -8.64 -6.65 16.92
N ASP A 80 -8.32 -6.39 15.66
CA ASP A 80 -7.00 -6.05 15.15
C ASP A 80 -7.02 -4.67 14.50
N PRO A 81 -6.55 -3.62 15.19
CA PRO A 81 -6.51 -2.27 14.65
C PRO A 81 -5.28 -2.03 13.77
N ASN A 82 -5.31 -0.97 12.98
CA ASN A 82 -4.21 -0.48 12.15
C ASN A 82 -3.80 -1.44 11.03
N VAL A 83 -4.72 -2.28 10.58
CA VAL A 83 -4.50 -3.14 9.40
C VAL A 83 -4.68 -2.31 8.13
N LYS A 84 -3.80 -2.52 7.15
CA LYS A 84 -3.93 -1.91 5.83
C LYS A 84 -4.96 -2.67 5.00
N ALA A 85 -5.99 -1.98 4.55
CA ALA A 85 -7.04 -2.62 3.73
C ALA A 85 -6.52 -3.20 2.41
N THR A 86 -5.39 -2.68 1.92
CA THR A 86 -4.72 -3.14 0.69
C THR A 86 -3.99 -4.47 0.82
N THR A 87 -3.63 -4.88 2.03
CA THR A 87 -2.91 -6.14 2.29
C THR A 87 -3.79 -7.21 2.92
N GLN A 88 -5.03 -6.87 3.28
CA GLN A 88 -6.00 -7.81 3.81
C GLN A 88 -6.76 -8.47 2.67
N GLU A 89 -6.56 -9.77 2.50
CA GLU A 89 -7.36 -10.58 1.57
C GLU A 89 -8.81 -10.65 2.03
N LEU A 90 -9.73 -10.62 1.07
CA LEU A 90 -11.15 -10.74 1.36
C LEU A 90 -11.53 -12.20 1.58
N TYR A 91 -12.28 -12.47 2.64
CA TYR A 91 -12.88 -13.78 2.92
C TYR A 91 -14.32 -13.62 3.38
N GLU A 92 -15.08 -14.71 3.32
CA GLU A 92 -16.50 -14.74 3.72
C GLU A 92 -16.67 -14.39 5.19
N GLY A 93 -17.52 -13.40 5.49
CA GLY A 93 -17.81 -12.95 6.84
C GLY A 93 -16.77 -12.02 7.46
N LEU A 94 -15.78 -11.51 6.70
CA LEU A 94 -14.83 -10.52 7.20
C LEU A 94 -15.56 -9.31 7.78
N VAL A 95 -15.22 -8.92 9.01
CA VAL A 95 -15.72 -7.72 9.67
C VAL A 95 -14.64 -6.67 9.66
N ALA A 96 -14.93 -5.50 9.11
CA ALA A 96 -13.99 -4.40 9.01
C ALA A 96 -14.66 -3.05 9.31
N ARG A 97 -13.90 -2.13 9.90
CA ARG A 97 -14.38 -0.79 10.26
C ARG A 97 -13.33 0.26 9.96
N GLY A 98 -13.79 1.42 9.52
CA GLY A 98 -12.93 2.59 9.40
C GLY A 98 -12.47 3.10 10.75
N GLN A 99 -11.31 3.76 10.77
CA GLN A 99 -10.72 4.28 12.01
C GLN A 99 -10.81 5.80 12.11
N ASN A 100 -10.63 6.30 13.35
CA ASN A 100 -10.47 7.71 13.69
C ASN A 100 -11.70 8.57 13.39
N ALA A 101 -12.91 8.01 13.49
CA ALA A 101 -14.16 8.73 13.30
C ALA A 101 -15.13 8.48 14.45
N TRP A 102 -15.90 9.49 14.83
CA TRP A 102 -16.98 9.36 15.76
C TRP A 102 -18.11 10.36 15.45
N PRO A 103 -19.38 9.93 15.31
CA PRO A 103 -19.89 8.54 15.41
C PRO A 103 -19.61 7.66 14.19
N ASN A 104 -19.31 8.24 13.01
CA ASN A 104 -19.01 7.46 11.79
C ASN A 104 -18.13 8.23 10.81
N LEU A 105 -17.64 7.54 9.75
CA LEU A 105 -16.73 8.11 8.76
C LEU A 105 -17.31 9.32 7.98
N HIS A 106 -18.62 9.33 7.73
CA HIS A 106 -19.28 10.37 6.93
C HIS A 106 -19.66 11.60 7.74
N PHE A 107 -19.92 11.41 9.04
CA PHE A 107 -20.20 12.46 10.00
C PHE A 107 -19.32 12.24 11.23
N ASP A 108 -18.28 13.05 11.35
CA ASP A 108 -17.27 12.92 12.41
C ASP A 108 -17.15 14.24 13.16
N ILE A 109 -17.47 14.20 14.45
CA ILE A 109 -17.38 15.36 15.33
C ILE A 109 -15.92 15.81 15.50
N GLY A 110 -14.95 14.87 15.48
CA GLY A 110 -13.54 15.17 15.56
C GLY A 110 -13.05 16.07 14.41
N ALA A 111 -13.80 16.14 13.28
CA ALA A 111 -13.47 17.00 12.14
C ALA A 111 -13.50 18.52 12.50
N VAL A 112 -14.05 18.90 13.64
CA VAL A 112 -13.95 20.26 14.19
C VAL A 112 -12.48 20.65 14.40
N ALA A 113 -11.60 19.70 14.74
CA ALA A 113 -10.16 19.95 14.86
C ALA A 113 -9.52 20.50 13.58
N ASN A 114 -10.08 20.16 12.39
CA ASN A 114 -9.59 20.70 11.12
C ASN A 114 -9.91 22.19 10.95
N ILE A 115 -10.99 22.70 11.53
CA ILE A 115 -11.34 24.13 11.51
C ILE A 115 -10.31 24.92 12.29
N PHE A 116 -9.83 24.34 13.40
CA PHE A 116 -8.81 24.94 14.26
C PHE A 116 -7.38 24.56 13.87
N SER A 117 -7.15 23.97 12.69
CA SER A 117 -5.82 23.48 12.25
C SER A 117 -4.73 24.55 12.27
N ARG A 118 -5.10 25.82 12.04
CA ARG A 118 -4.19 26.97 12.12
C ARG A 118 -3.59 27.18 13.52
N PHE A 119 -4.30 26.79 14.56
CA PHE A 119 -3.90 26.89 15.97
C PHE A 119 -3.24 25.61 16.50
N LEU A 120 -3.22 24.56 15.70
CA LEU A 120 -2.66 23.24 16.04
C LEU A 120 -1.45 22.87 15.17
N PRO A 121 -0.40 23.72 15.10
CA PRO A 121 0.76 23.44 14.25
C PRO A 121 1.56 22.22 14.74
N ALA A 122 2.54 21.79 13.98
CA ALA A 122 3.51 20.80 14.44
C ALA A 122 4.22 21.29 15.70
N GLY A 123 4.40 20.40 16.67
CA GLY A 123 5.01 20.77 17.97
C GLY A 123 4.05 21.40 18.99
N PHE A 124 2.79 21.66 18.64
CA PHE A 124 1.77 22.16 19.58
C PHE A 124 1.74 21.38 20.90
N TYR A 125 1.81 20.05 20.84
CA TYR A 125 1.76 19.18 22.02
C TYR A 125 2.92 19.45 22.99
N TYR A 126 4.12 19.59 22.50
CA TYR A 126 5.32 19.81 23.34
C TYR A 126 5.26 21.14 24.08
N LYS A 127 4.75 22.20 23.44
CA LYS A 127 4.65 23.52 24.05
C LYS A 127 3.47 23.67 25.01
N THR A 128 2.34 23.03 24.68
CA THR A 128 1.08 23.27 25.41
C THR A 128 0.88 22.33 26.59
N PHE A 129 1.39 21.10 26.52
CA PHE A 129 1.10 20.07 27.52
C PHE A 129 2.28 19.68 28.41
N MET A 130 3.40 20.36 28.30
CA MET A 130 4.59 20.13 29.16
C MET A 130 4.58 20.96 30.45
N GLY A 131 3.57 21.83 30.62
CA GLY A 131 3.46 22.74 31.77
C GLY A 131 4.19 24.07 31.58
N ILE A 132 3.94 25.02 32.45
CA ILE A 132 4.56 26.34 32.47
C ILE A 132 5.36 26.47 33.77
N PRO A 133 6.68 26.78 33.71
CA PRO A 133 7.39 27.14 34.94
C PRO A 133 6.77 28.37 35.61
N PRO A 134 6.63 28.44 36.94
CA PRO A 134 7.14 27.55 38.00
C PRO A 134 6.18 26.45 38.44
N PHE A 135 5.08 26.21 37.74
CA PHE A 135 4.08 25.20 38.09
C PHE A 135 4.45 23.78 37.62
N GLU A 136 5.71 23.48 37.51
CA GLU A 136 6.22 22.14 37.29
C GLU A 136 6.03 21.30 38.55
N TRP A 137 4.84 20.77 38.72
CA TRP A 137 4.57 19.78 39.76
C TRP A 137 5.14 18.42 39.27
N GLY A 138 6.33 18.12 39.76
CA GLY A 138 7.10 16.98 39.32
C GLY A 138 7.98 17.28 38.11
N SER A 139 8.74 16.30 37.67
CA SER A 139 9.49 16.38 36.41
C SER A 139 8.56 16.78 35.26
N GLY A 140 9.01 17.55 34.28
CA GLY A 140 8.21 18.08 33.14
C GLY A 140 7.33 17.08 32.39
N THR A 141 7.49 15.79 32.65
CA THR A 141 6.63 14.68 32.17
C THR A 141 5.30 14.56 32.91
N GLY A 142 5.16 15.14 34.13
CA GLY A 142 3.95 14.96 34.96
C GLY A 142 2.69 15.52 34.28
N TRP A 143 2.77 16.70 33.67
CA TRP A 143 1.67 17.29 32.90
C TRP A 143 1.38 16.51 31.63
N TRP A 144 2.42 16.09 30.92
CA TRP A 144 2.27 15.27 29.73
C TRP A 144 1.49 13.98 30.04
N MET A 145 1.84 13.25 31.08
CA MET A 145 1.20 12.00 31.47
C MET A 145 -0.29 12.15 31.81
N ARG A 146 -0.71 13.34 32.24
CA ARG A 146 -2.15 13.63 32.48
C ARG A 146 -2.92 13.80 31.17
N TYR A 147 -2.35 14.54 30.21
CA TYR A 147 -2.98 14.83 28.93
C TYR A 147 -2.81 13.70 27.91
N GLU A 148 -1.78 12.90 28.04
CA GLU A 148 -1.43 11.85 27.10
C GLU A 148 -2.60 10.89 26.83
N LYS A 149 -3.30 10.45 27.88
CA LYS A 149 -4.47 9.55 27.75
C LYS A 149 -5.60 10.17 26.92
N LEU A 150 -5.84 11.47 27.10
CA LEU A 150 -6.84 12.19 26.33
C LEU A 150 -6.40 12.39 24.89
N ILE A 151 -5.14 12.79 24.69
CA ILE A 151 -4.55 13.00 23.37
C ILE A 151 -4.53 11.69 22.57
N ARG A 152 -4.11 10.58 23.20
CA ARG A 152 -4.11 9.25 22.58
C ARG A 152 -5.51 8.82 22.15
N ARG A 153 -6.52 9.04 23.01
CA ARG A 153 -7.90 8.75 22.67
C ARG A 153 -8.41 9.64 21.53
N ALA A 154 -8.09 10.91 21.54
CA ALA A 154 -8.45 11.85 20.47
C ALA A 154 -7.69 11.57 19.18
N ALA A 155 -6.46 11.07 19.24
CA ALA A 155 -5.68 10.67 18.07
C ALA A 155 -6.26 9.45 17.34
N GLY A 156 -7.10 8.63 18.02
CA GLY A 156 -7.87 7.58 17.39
C GLY A 156 -7.04 6.51 16.66
N MET A 157 -5.84 6.21 17.14
CA MET A 157 -4.92 5.24 16.50
C MET A 157 -5.36 3.77 16.65
N GLY A 158 -6.66 3.52 16.67
CA GLY A 158 -7.23 2.21 16.94
C GLY A 158 -7.10 1.80 18.41
N THR A 159 -7.85 0.79 18.78
CA THR A 159 -7.81 0.23 20.13
C THR A 159 -7.78 -1.28 20.05
N ALA A 160 -6.66 -1.89 20.43
CA ALA A 160 -6.54 -3.33 20.52
C ALA A 160 -7.53 -3.91 21.55
N SER A 161 -7.86 -5.19 21.39
CA SER A 161 -8.63 -5.93 22.38
C SER A 161 -7.88 -5.98 23.72
N ARG A 162 -8.64 -6.01 24.83
CA ARG A 162 -8.12 -6.31 26.17
C ARG A 162 -8.48 -7.72 26.64
N ALA A 163 -9.26 -8.44 25.83
CA ALA A 163 -9.55 -9.84 26.08
C ALA A 163 -8.27 -10.68 25.75
N PRO A 164 -8.13 -11.87 26.35
CA PRO A 164 -7.08 -12.80 25.97
C PRO A 164 -7.12 -13.06 24.46
N ASP A 165 -5.94 -13.09 23.84
CA ASP A 165 -5.82 -13.42 22.43
C ASP A 165 -6.21 -14.88 22.19
N PRO A 166 -7.21 -15.17 21.35
CA PRO A 166 -7.63 -16.54 21.07
C PRO A 166 -6.75 -17.25 20.03
N ASP A 167 -5.89 -16.50 19.34
CA ASP A 167 -5.03 -17.04 18.28
C ASP A 167 -3.79 -17.72 18.84
N THR A 168 -3.20 -18.59 18.05
CA THR A 168 -1.93 -19.25 18.33
C THR A 168 -0.86 -18.77 17.37
N TYR A 169 0.39 -18.78 17.83
CA TYR A 169 1.55 -18.33 17.07
C TYR A 169 2.64 -19.37 17.14
N GLU A 170 3.46 -19.46 16.10
CA GLU A 170 4.51 -20.47 16.00
C GLU A 170 5.85 -19.81 15.65
N HIS A 171 6.93 -20.42 16.17
CA HIS A 171 8.30 -20.09 15.79
C HIS A 171 8.88 -21.25 15.00
N ALA A 172 9.54 -20.94 13.88
CA ALA A 172 10.15 -21.91 13.00
C ALA A 172 11.53 -21.45 12.52
N HIS A 173 12.36 -22.40 12.14
CA HIS A 173 13.70 -22.17 11.63
C HIS A 173 13.82 -22.76 10.22
N ALA A 174 14.60 -22.09 9.38
CA ALA A 174 14.97 -22.60 8.06
C ALA A 174 16.41 -22.22 7.71
N PHE A 175 16.99 -23.02 6.82
CA PHE A 175 18.32 -22.82 6.27
C PHE A 175 18.22 -22.90 4.77
N CYS A 176 19.06 -22.14 4.05
CA CYS A 176 19.18 -22.19 2.60
C CYS A 176 20.54 -21.62 2.15
N ASP A 177 20.91 -21.91 0.92
CA ASP A 177 22.07 -21.27 0.30
C ASP A 177 21.72 -19.83 -0.09
N VAL A 178 20.53 -19.62 -0.69
CA VAL A 178 20.08 -18.30 -1.14
C VAL A 178 18.67 -18.02 -0.66
N LEU A 179 18.51 -16.90 0.07
CA LEU A 179 17.22 -16.33 0.38
C LEU A 179 16.90 -15.22 -0.61
N VAL A 180 15.83 -15.36 -1.38
CA VAL A 180 15.34 -14.32 -2.30
C VAL A 180 14.11 -13.64 -1.68
N VAL A 181 14.16 -12.32 -1.52
CA VAL A 181 13.09 -11.51 -0.92
C VAL A 181 12.41 -10.70 -2.03
N GLY A 182 11.15 -11.04 -2.29
CA GLY A 182 10.32 -10.47 -3.37
C GLY A 182 10.25 -11.37 -4.59
N SER A 183 9.06 -11.55 -5.13
CA SER A 183 8.77 -12.43 -6.27
C SER A 183 8.39 -11.68 -7.55
N GLY A 184 8.82 -10.43 -7.67
CA GLY A 184 8.73 -9.71 -8.94
C GLY A 184 9.60 -10.35 -10.03
N PRO A 185 9.64 -9.78 -11.26
CA PRO A 185 10.44 -10.31 -12.37
C PRO A 185 11.89 -10.62 -11.99
N ALA A 186 12.54 -9.71 -11.27
CA ALA A 186 13.93 -9.87 -10.83
C ALA A 186 14.07 -11.02 -9.83
N GLY A 187 13.19 -11.09 -8.81
CA GLY A 187 13.27 -12.14 -7.79
C GLY A 187 12.98 -13.54 -8.34
N LEU A 188 11.99 -13.69 -9.21
CA LEU A 188 11.70 -14.96 -9.88
C LEU A 188 12.89 -15.43 -10.72
N SER A 189 13.50 -14.51 -11.47
CA SER A 189 14.69 -14.81 -12.30
C SER A 189 15.90 -15.18 -11.43
N ALA A 190 16.16 -14.43 -10.36
CA ALA A 190 17.25 -14.71 -9.43
C ALA A 190 17.08 -16.08 -8.74
N ALA A 191 15.87 -16.39 -8.28
CA ALA A 191 15.57 -17.68 -7.66
C ALA A 191 15.79 -18.84 -8.63
N LEU A 192 15.37 -18.69 -9.90
CA LEU A 192 15.57 -19.69 -10.94
C LEU A 192 17.05 -19.95 -11.23
N VAL A 193 17.82 -18.87 -11.44
CA VAL A 193 19.26 -18.99 -11.75
C VAL A 193 20.02 -19.65 -10.59
N ALA A 194 19.72 -19.26 -9.36
CA ALA A 194 20.34 -19.86 -8.18
C ALA A 194 20.00 -21.36 -8.05
N ALA A 195 18.74 -21.74 -8.25
CA ALA A 195 18.33 -23.14 -8.19
C ALA A 195 18.91 -23.98 -9.32
N GLN A 196 19.00 -23.47 -10.54
CA GLN A 196 19.65 -24.12 -11.68
C GLN A 196 21.15 -24.34 -11.46
N SER A 197 21.76 -23.51 -10.60
CA SER A 197 23.18 -23.70 -10.18
C SER A 197 23.34 -24.75 -9.07
N GLY A 198 22.28 -25.45 -8.70
CA GLY A 198 22.30 -26.50 -7.68
C GLY A 198 22.24 -25.99 -6.23
N LEU A 199 21.87 -24.71 -6.01
CA LEU A 199 21.76 -24.12 -4.70
C LEU A 199 20.37 -24.35 -4.09
N GLU A 200 20.31 -24.50 -2.78
CA GLU A 200 19.04 -24.54 -2.03
C GLU A 200 18.48 -23.12 -1.89
N VAL A 201 17.29 -22.87 -2.45
CA VAL A 201 16.69 -21.54 -2.54
C VAL A 201 15.38 -21.46 -1.81
N ILE A 202 15.22 -20.40 -1.00
CA ILE A 202 13.94 -19.99 -0.43
C ILE A 202 13.56 -18.66 -1.08
N LEU A 203 12.37 -18.60 -1.71
CA LEU A 203 11.77 -17.37 -2.25
C LEU A 203 10.60 -16.96 -1.37
N VAL A 204 10.65 -15.74 -0.82
CA VAL A 204 9.60 -15.18 0.03
C VAL A 204 8.89 -14.01 -0.64
N GLU A 205 7.56 -13.94 -0.49
CA GLU A 205 6.71 -12.89 -1.03
C GLU A 205 5.68 -12.44 0.01
N GLN A 206 5.60 -11.15 0.23
CA GLN A 206 4.63 -10.57 1.19
C GLN A 206 3.19 -10.59 0.68
N ASP A 207 2.99 -10.58 -0.63
CA ASP A 207 1.69 -10.72 -1.28
C ASP A 207 1.20 -12.18 -1.20
N PHE A 208 -0.09 -12.37 -1.39
CA PHE A 208 -0.67 -13.72 -1.48
C PHE A 208 -0.43 -14.38 -2.84
N GLU A 209 -0.05 -13.58 -3.85
CA GLU A 209 0.20 -14.03 -5.22
C GLU A 209 1.64 -13.67 -5.64
N PHE A 210 2.34 -14.63 -6.27
CA PHE A 210 3.67 -14.40 -6.81
C PHE A 210 3.61 -13.69 -8.16
N GLY A 211 4.54 -12.75 -8.39
CA GLY A 211 4.67 -12.07 -9.68
C GLY A 211 5.01 -10.59 -9.60
N GLY A 212 4.80 -9.94 -8.44
CA GLY A 212 5.09 -8.51 -8.29
C GLY A 212 4.39 -7.67 -9.35
N ASP A 213 5.13 -6.84 -10.11
CA ASP A 213 4.53 -5.96 -11.12
C ASP A 213 3.91 -6.69 -12.32
N PHE A 214 4.28 -7.94 -12.61
CA PHE A 214 3.55 -8.74 -13.61
C PHE A 214 2.03 -8.83 -13.32
N LEU A 215 1.64 -8.80 -12.04
CA LEU A 215 0.23 -8.86 -11.63
C LEU A 215 -0.56 -7.59 -12.00
N ASN A 216 0.13 -6.47 -12.17
CA ASN A 216 -0.47 -5.17 -12.46
C ASN A 216 -0.55 -4.87 -13.96
N GLN A 217 0.08 -5.69 -14.80
CA GLN A 217 0.16 -5.46 -16.24
C GLN A 217 -1.01 -6.12 -16.99
N ALA A 218 -1.55 -5.42 -17.99
CA ALA A 218 -2.57 -5.97 -18.88
C ALA A 218 -2.00 -6.79 -20.05
N ASN A 219 -0.67 -6.77 -20.22
CA ASN A 219 0.00 -7.43 -21.33
C ASN A 219 -0.03 -8.96 -21.16
N PRO A 220 -0.61 -9.73 -22.11
CA PRO A 220 -0.60 -11.20 -22.08
C PRO A 220 0.80 -11.82 -22.04
N GLU A 221 1.80 -11.18 -22.64
CA GLU A 221 3.19 -11.65 -22.61
C GLU A 221 3.76 -11.66 -21.22
N SER A 222 3.44 -10.64 -20.40
CA SER A 222 3.86 -10.54 -19.01
C SER A 222 3.28 -11.68 -18.18
N GLU A 223 2.01 -12.03 -18.40
CA GLU A 223 1.37 -13.16 -17.71
C GLU A 223 1.95 -14.50 -18.15
N THR A 224 2.20 -14.68 -19.45
CA THR A 224 2.87 -15.87 -19.97
C THR A 224 4.23 -16.05 -19.32
N LYS A 225 5.05 -14.99 -19.30
CA LYS A 225 6.39 -15.02 -18.70
C LYS A 225 6.34 -15.30 -17.19
N ARG A 226 5.37 -14.73 -16.49
CA ARG A 226 5.14 -15.01 -15.07
C ARG A 226 4.85 -16.49 -14.83
N ILE A 227 3.95 -17.08 -15.60
CA ILE A 227 3.57 -18.50 -15.50
C ILE A 227 4.78 -19.40 -15.82
N GLU A 228 5.53 -19.09 -16.86
CA GLU A 228 6.74 -19.83 -17.25
C GLU A 228 7.79 -19.82 -16.12
N LEU A 229 8.07 -18.65 -15.55
CA LEU A 229 9.02 -18.52 -14.43
C LEU A 229 8.56 -19.29 -13.20
N LEU A 230 7.27 -19.20 -12.84
CA LEU A 230 6.71 -19.94 -11.70
C LEU A 230 6.80 -21.46 -11.92
N GLY A 231 6.48 -21.96 -13.10
CA GLY A 231 6.66 -23.37 -13.45
C GLY A 231 8.12 -23.83 -13.39
N ALA A 232 9.03 -22.99 -13.87
CA ALA A 232 10.47 -23.28 -13.86
C ALA A 232 11.05 -23.34 -12.45
N ILE A 233 10.72 -22.39 -11.54
CA ILE A 233 11.20 -22.40 -10.15
C ILE A 233 10.61 -23.59 -9.38
N GLN A 234 9.34 -23.94 -9.63
CA GLN A 234 8.73 -25.12 -9.04
C GLN A 234 9.45 -26.40 -9.47
N THR A 235 9.73 -26.55 -10.76
CA THR A 235 10.48 -27.68 -11.32
C THR A 235 11.91 -27.76 -10.77
N ALA A 236 12.54 -26.60 -10.54
CA ALA A 236 13.88 -26.51 -9.95
C ALA A 236 13.90 -26.73 -8.43
N GLY A 237 12.76 -27.00 -7.78
CA GLY A 237 12.68 -27.31 -6.36
C GLY A 237 12.82 -26.10 -5.43
N VAL A 238 12.61 -24.88 -5.91
CA VAL A 238 12.63 -23.67 -5.06
C VAL A 238 11.51 -23.75 -4.02
N ARG A 239 11.85 -23.57 -2.76
CA ARG A 239 10.86 -23.42 -1.69
C ARG A 239 10.25 -22.02 -1.76
N THR A 240 8.96 -21.93 -2.03
CA THR A 240 8.22 -20.66 -2.15
C THR A 240 7.36 -20.42 -0.92
N MET A 241 7.35 -19.18 -0.40
CA MET A 241 6.56 -18.76 0.76
C MET A 241 5.84 -17.45 0.41
N SER A 242 4.54 -17.54 0.08
CA SER A 242 3.67 -16.37 -0.08
C SER A 242 3.20 -15.86 1.29
N ARG A 243 2.57 -14.68 1.33
CA ARG A 243 2.10 -14.03 2.57
C ARG A 243 3.17 -13.89 3.64
N THR A 244 4.46 -13.87 3.21
CA THR A 244 5.62 -13.90 4.09
C THR A 244 6.44 -12.64 3.91
N THR A 245 6.47 -11.81 4.93
CA THR A 245 7.20 -10.54 4.94
C THR A 245 8.56 -10.69 5.60
N ALA A 246 9.64 -10.38 4.89
CA ALA A 246 10.96 -10.19 5.48
C ALA A 246 11.01 -8.82 6.14
N PHE A 247 11.09 -8.78 7.47
CA PHE A 247 11.06 -7.54 8.24
C PHE A 247 12.44 -7.13 8.79
N GLY A 248 13.42 -8.01 8.74
CA GLY A 248 14.76 -7.71 9.25
C GLY A 248 15.86 -8.61 8.70
N LEU A 249 17.03 -8.00 8.48
CA LEU A 249 18.28 -8.69 8.18
C LEU A 249 19.28 -8.38 9.30
N TYR A 250 19.83 -9.41 9.89
CA TYR A 250 20.68 -9.32 11.05
C TYR A 250 22.09 -9.87 10.76
N GLU A 251 22.98 -9.74 11.71
CA GLU A 251 24.31 -10.33 11.62
C GLU A 251 24.26 -11.86 11.51
N ASN A 252 25.35 -12.46 11.07
CA ASN A 252 25.48 -13.90 10.84
C ASN A 252 24.46 -14.47 9.85
N SER A 253 24.12 -13.66 8.84
CA SER A 253 23.21 -14.03 7.74
C SER A 253 21.83 -14.51 8.23
N VAL A 254 21.30 -13.88 9.27
CA VAL A 254 19.98 -14.15 9.81
C VAL A 254 18.96 -13.20 9.22
N ALA A 255 17.86 -13.74 8.72
CA ALA A 255 16.66 -12.99 8.32
C ALA A 255 15.49 -13.34 9.23
N GLY A 256 14.76 -12.32 9.67
CA GLY A 256 13.47 -12.46 10.36
C GLY A 256 12.34 -12.32 9.37
N LEU A 257 11.44 -13.33 9.33
CA LEU A 257 10.26 -13.31 8.46
C LEU A 257 9.01 -13.53 9.30
N ILE A 258 7.89 -12.93 8.85
CA ILE A 258 6.56 -13.22 9.40
C ILE A 258 5.66 -13.77 8.29
N GLU A 259 5.16 -14.97 8.47
CA GLU A 259 4.21 -15.64 7.59
C GLU A 259 2.80 -15.49 8.15
N ARG A 260 1.86 -14.98 7.37
CA ARG A 260 0.43 -14.93 7.67
C ARG A 260 -0.21 -16.25 7.23
N VAL A 261 -0.38 -17.19 8.18
CA VAL A 261 -0.81 -18.55 7.86
C VAL A 261 -2.30 -18.64 7.68
N THR A 262 -3.09 -17.99 8.54
CA THR A 262 -4.56 -18.11 8.54
C THR A 262 -5.32 -16.78 8.50
N ASP A 263 -4.66 -15.64 8.41
CA ASP A 263 -5.31 -14.29 8.37
C ASP A 263 -6.30 -14.10 7.21
N HIS A 264 -6.24 -14.97 6.20
CA HIS A 264 -7.09 -14.95 5.01
C HIS A 264 -8.23 -15.97 5.04
N LEU A 265 -8.38 -16.71 6.14
CA LEU A 265 -9.35 -17.79 6.26
C LEU A 265 -10.53 -17.37 7.13
N ALA A 266 -11.73 -17.59 6.63
CA ALA A 266 -12.97 -17.37 7.41
C ALA A 266 -13.09 -18.31 8.61
N ASN A 267 -12.67 -19.56 8.45
CA ASN A 267 -12.70 -20.61 9.47
C ASN A 267 -11.36 -21.31 9.55
N PRO A 268 -10.38 -20.71 10.24
CA PRO A 268 -9.06 -21.30 10.34
C PRO A 268 -9.10 -22.64 11.11
N PRO A 269 -8.37 -23.66 10.64
CA PRO A 269 -8.21 -24.90 11.39
C PRO A 269 -7.51 -24.63 12.74
N ARG A 270 -8.03 -25.22 13.82
CA ARG A 270 -7.53 -24.97 15.19
C ARG A 270 -6.08 -25.37 15.42
N TYR A 271 -5.53 -26.27 14.60
CA TYR A 271 -4.15 -26.74 14.69
C TYR A 271 -3.15 -25.87 13.91
N LEU A 272 -3.63 -24.89 13.15
CA LEU A 272 -2.75 -23.96 12.45
C LEU A 272 -2.60 -22.67 13.26
N PRO A 273 -1.37 -22.11 13.32
CA PRO A 273 -1.16 -20.80 13.92
C PRO A 273 -1.77 -19.70 13.04
N ARG A 274 -2.12 -18.58 13.65
CA ARG A 274 -2.49 -17.37 12.90
C ARG A 274 -1.29 -16.86 12.09
N GLN A 275 -0.15 -16.77 12.75
CA GLN A 275 1.09 -16.30 12.14
C GLN A 275 2.26 -17.19 12.61
N ARG A 276 3.27 -17.29 11.76
CA ARG A 276 4.51 -17.98 12.05
C ARG A 276 5.70 -17.05 11.88
N PHE A 277 6.49 -16.97 12.93
CA PHE A 277 7.75 -16.26 12.92
C PHE A 277 8.85 -17.21 12.43
N TRP A 278 9.53 -16.84 11.34
CA TRP A 278 10.65 -17.58 10.81
C TRP A 278 11.97 -16.91 11.13
N THR A 279 12.92 -17.69 11.64
CA THR A 279 14.33 -17.34 11.67
C THR A 279 15.03 -18.12 10.56
N VAL A 280 15.39 -17.43 9.48
CA VAL A 280 16.04 -18.03 8.31
C VAL A 280 17.52 -17.67 8.33
N ARG A 281 18.39 -18.68 8.17
CA ARG A 281 19.81 -18.47 7.91
C ARG A 281 20.12 -18.83 6.46
N SER A 282 20.71 -17.88 5.74
CA SER A 282 21.09 -18.05 4.34
C SER A 282 22.57 -17.73 4.15
N LYS A 283 23.25 -18.41 3.23
CA LYS A 283 24.63 -18.05 2.87
C LYS A 283 24.67 -16.71 2.11
N GLN A 284 23.67 -16.50 1.24
CA GLN A 284 23.49 -15.27 0.45
C GLN A 284 22.04 -14.80 0.54
N THR A 285 21.81 -13.49 0.42
CA THR A 285 20.48 -12.91 0.35
C THR A 285 20.37 -12.04 -0.90
N VAL A 286 19.29 -12.24 -1.67
CA VAL A 286 18.93 -11.38 -2.80
C VAL A 286 17.72 -10.56 -2.44
N LEU A 287 17.85 -9.24 -2.45
CA LEU A 287 16.75 -8.30 -2.23
C LEU A 287 16.19 -7.85 -3.58
N ALA A 288 15.05 -8.43 -3.95
CA ALA A 288 14.28 -8.09 -5.15
C ALA A 288 12.96 -7.39 -4.74
N THR A 289 13.07 -6.44 -3.81
CA THR A 289 11.96 -5.80 -3.10
C THR A 289 11.25 -4.71 -3.92
N GLY A 290 11.73 -4.44 -5.14
CA GLY A 290 11.15 -3.47 -6.06
C GLY A 290 11.28 -2.03 -5.59
N ALA A 291 10.35 -1.19 -6.06
CA ALA A 291 10.33 0.24 -5.76
C ALA A 291 8.91 0.72 -5.51
N LEU A 292 8.78 1.80 -4.73
CA LEU A 292 7.52 2.48 -4.45
C LEU A 292 7.41 3.76 -5.28
N GLU A 293 6.23 3.99 -5.83
CA GLU A 293 5.93 5.20 -6.59
C GLU A 293 5.79 6.41 -5.67
N ARG A 294 6.46 7.52 -6.02
CA ARG A 294 6.47 8.75 -5.22
C ARG A 294 5.29 9.66 -5.57
N HIS A 295 4.77 10.33 -4.57
CA HIS A 295 3.77 11.38 -4.72
C HIS A 295 4.41 12.76 -4.78
N PHE A 296 3.74 13.72 -5.44
CA PHE A 296 4.09 15.12 -5.39
C PHE A 296 3.53 15.79 -4.13
N ALA A 297 4.23 16.83 -3.66
CA ALA A 297 3.75 17.72 -2.61
C ALA A 297 2.99 18.90 -3.24
N PHE A 298 1.68 18.98 -2.99
CA PHE A 298 0.81 20.08 -3.39
C PHE A 298 -0.35 20.25 -2.40
N GLY A 299 -1.11 21.32 -2.53
CA GLY A 299 -2.20 21.61 -1.60
C GLY A 299 -3.27 20.50 -1.58
N ASN A 300 -3.61 20.02 -0.37
CA ASN A 300 -4.65 19.01 -0.15
C ASN A 300 -4.44 17.66 -0.87
N ASN A 301 -3.20 17.26 -1.11
CA ASN A 301 -2.83 15.99 -1.75
C ASN A 301 -3.22 14.72 -0.97
N ASP A 302 -3.79 14.88 0.19
CA ASP A 302 -4.24 13.81 1.09
C ASP A 302 -5.73 13.46 0.97
N ARG A 303 -6.44 14.05 0.01
CA ARG A 303 -7.88 13.80 -0.18
C ARG A 303 -8.17 12.42 -0.76
N PRO A 304 -9.29 11.78 -0.35
CA PRO A 304 -9.79 10.58 -1.01
C PRO A 304 -9.97 10.81 -2.51
N GLY A 305 -9.53 9.85 -3.32
CA GLY A 305 -9.52 9.97 -4.79
C GLY A 305 -8.22 10.58 -5.32
N ILE A 306 -7.17 10.63 -4.49
CA ILE A 306 -5.79 10.87 -4.91
C ILE A 306 -5.00 9.61 -4.58
N MET A 307 -4.33 9.01 -5.57
CA MET A 307 -3.57 7.77 -5.40
C MET A 307 -2.39 7.70 -6.37
N SER A 308 -1.50 6.74 -6.19
CA SER A 308 -0.42 6.49 -7.14
C SER A 308 -0.97 6.00 -8.50
N ALA A 309 -0.25 6.29 -9.58
CA ALA A 309 -0.66 5.87 -10.92
C ALA A 309 -0.60 4.35 -11.05
N ASN A 310 0.43 3.72 -10.49
CA ASN A 310 0.55 2.27 -10.45
C ASN A 310 -0.59 1.60 -9.64
N ALA A 311 -1.07 2.24 -8.57
CA ALA A 311 -2.25 1.73 -7.86
C ALA A 311 -3.51 1.78 -8.73
N GLY A 312 -3.72 2.88 -9.47
CA GLY A 312 -4.82 2.96 -10.44
C GLY A 312 -4.79 1.83 -11.46
N ARG A 313 -3.60 1.50 -11.97
CA ARG A 313 -3.32 0.37 -12.86
C ARG A 313 -3.61 -0.97 -12.19
N ALA A 314 -3.13 -1.17 -10.97
CA ALA A 314 -3.35 -2.41 -10.21
C ALA A 314 -4.84 -2.66 -9.94
N TYR A 315 -5.61 -1.63 -9.57
CA TYR A 315 -7.06 -1.78 -9.36
C TYR A 315 -7.78 -2.16 -10.65
N LEU A 316 -7.38 -1.60 -11.78
CA LEU A 316 -7.94 -1.95 -13.08
C LEU A 316 -7.59 -3.39 -13.47
N ASN A 317 -6.31 -3.72 -13.54
CA ASN A 317 -5.84 -4.96 -14.16
C ASN A 317 -5.89 -6.17 -13.24
N ARG A 318 -5.56 -5.99 -11.96
CA ARG A 318 -5.56 -7.08 -11.00
C ARG A 318 -6.96 -7.35 -10.43
N TYR A 319 -7.74 -6.30 -10.20
CA TYR A 319 -9.02 -6.43 -9.52
C TYR A 319 -10.24 -6.14 -10.40
N GLY A 320 -10.06 -5.69 -11.64
CA GLY A 320 -11.17 -5.33 -12.54
C GLY A 320 -12.01 -4.17 -12.00
N VAL A 321 -11.39 -3.19 -11.35
CA VAL A 321 -12.05 -2.00 -10.78
C VAL A 321 -11.56 -0.75 -11.47
N LEU A 322 -12.47 0.00 -12.09
CA LEU A 322 -12.16 1.32 -12.66
C LEU A 322 -12.22 2.38 -11.54
N PRO A 323 -11.06 2.92 -11.07
CA PRO A 323 -11.02 3.75 -9.87
C PRO A 323 -11.65 5.13 -10.05
N GLY A 324 -11.77 5.62 -11.29
CA GLY A 324 -12.36 6.90 -11.66
C GLY A 324 -12.88 6.91 -13.10
N ASN A 325 -13.78 7.85 -13.44
CA ASN A 325 -14.28 8.04 -14.79
C ASN A 325 -13.69 9.28 -15.47
N ASN A 326 -13.36 10.30 -14.68
CA ASN A 326 -12.78 11.56 -15.14
C ASN A 326 -11.45 11.78 -14.42
N ILE A 327 -10.37 11.26 -14.99
CA ILE A 327 -9.08 11.10 -14.34
C ILE A 327 -8.10 12.15 -14.85
N ILE A 328 -7.38 12.78 -13.91
CA ILE A 328 -6.18 13.53 -14.20
C ILE A 328 -4.99 12.71 -13.71
N ILE A 329 -3.94 12.58 -14.51
CA ILE A 329 -2.68 11.97 -14.14
C ILE A 329 -1.62 13.05 -14.08
N SER A 330 -0.91 13.18 -12.96
CA SER A 330 0.21 14.10 -12.81
C SER A 330 1.51 13.34 -12.73
N THR A 331 2.47 13.66 -13.60
CA THR A 331 3.71 12.91 -13.72
C THR A 331 4.94 13.77 -14.02
N ASN A 332 6.12 13.20 -13.80
CA ASN A 332 7.43 13.68 -14.24
C ASN A 332 8.25 12.57 -14.93
N ASN A 333 7.63 11.47 -15.31
CA ASN A 333 8.31 10.30 -15.87
C ASN A 333 7.41 9.51 -16.81
N ASP A 334 7.98 8.55 -17.55
CA ASP A 334 7.27 7.81 -18.60
C ASP A 334 6.35 6.72 -18.07
N SER A 335 6.60 6.18 -16.87
CA SER A 335 5.85 5.04 -16.33
C SER A 335 4.35 5.31 -16.12
N ALA A 336 3.93 6.58 -16.08
CA ALA A 336 2.54 6.96 -15.93
C ALA A 336 1.70 6.84 -17.22
N TYR A 337 2.36 6.74 -18.37
CA TYR A 337 1.65 6.74 -19.67
C TYR A 337 0.99 5.41 -19.99
N GLU A 338 1.60 4.29 -19.56
CA GLU A 338 0.98 2.97 -19.73
C GLU A 338 -0.32 2.83 -18.92
N PRO A 339 -0.36 3.16 -17.61
CA PRO A 339 -1.61 3.30 -16.87
C PRO A 339 -2.64 4.23 -17.53
N ALA A 340 -2.19 5.34 -18.11
CA ALA A 340 -3.08 6.28 -18.83
C ALA A 340 -3.79 5.60 -20.00
N HIS A 341 -3.06 4.85 -20.83
CA HIS A 341 -3.62 4.10 -21.95
C HIS A 341 -4.59 3.00 -21.51
N GLU A 342 -4.21 2.23 -20.49
CA GLU A 342 -5.02 1.12 -19.98
C GLU A 342 -6.35 1.64 -19.41
N LEU A 343 -6.32 2.72 -18.61
CA LEU A 343 -7.51 3.35 -18.05
C LEU A 343 -8.39 3.98 -19.13
N ALA A 344 -7.79 4.59 -20.17
CA ALA A 344 -8.54 5.12 -21.31
C ALA A 344 -9.24 4.02 -22.10
N LYS A 345 -8.57 2.89 -22.36
CA LYS A 345 -9.17 1.69 -22.98
C LYS A 345 -10.34 1.12 -22.16
N ALA A 346 -10.26 1.24 -20.82
CA ALA A 346 -11.34 0.84 -19.92
C ALA A 346 -12.50 1.85 -19.86
N GLY A 347 -12.45 2.93 -20.65
CA GLY A 347 -13.55 3.90 -20.79
C GLY A 347 -13.44 5.15 -19.91
N ALA A 348 -12.31 5.37 -19.22
CA ALA A 348 -12.10 6.60 -18.48
C ALA A 348 -11.70 7.76 -19.41
N LYS A 349 -12.14 8.96 -19.06
CA LYS A 349 -11.64 10.20 -19.68
C LYS A 349 -10.33 10.60 -19.02
N ILE A 350 -9.23 10.60 -19.79
CA ILE A 350 -7.88 10.83 -19.26
C ILE A 350 -7.32 12.17 -19.71
N ARG A 351 -6.72 12.89 -18.76
CA ARG A 351 -5.86 14.05 -19.01
C ARG A 351 -4.56 13.86 -18.25
N VAL A 352 -3.44 14.12 -18.89
CA VAL A 352 -2.11 14.04 -18.29
C VAL A 352 -1.54 15.45 -18.17
N ILE A 353 -1.01 15.78 -17.00
CA ILE A 353 -0.16 16.94 -16.76
C ILE A 353 1.25 16.42 -16.46
N ASP A 354 2.20 16.77 -17.29
CA ASP A 354 3.60 16.37 -17.18
C ASP A 354 4.47 17.59 -16.89
N THR A 355 5.32 17.51 -15.88
CA THR A 355 6.20 18.62 -15.52
C THR A 355 7.35 18.83 -16.51
N ARG A 356 7.59 17.88 -17.39
CA ARG A 356 8.65 17.92 -18.41
C ARG A 356 8.19 18.64 -19.68
N THR A 357 9.17 19.07 -20.46
CA THR A 357 8.95 19.67 -21.81
C THR A 357 8.75 18.60 -22.88
N LYS A 358 9.38 17.43 -22.71
CA LYS A 358 9.30 16.29 -23.65
C LYS A 358 8.62 15.11 -23.00
N THR A 359 7.69 14.50 -23.70
CA THR A 359 6.89 13.36 -23.26
C THR A 359 6.97 12.25 -24.31
N PRO A 360 6.66 10.99 -23.94
CA PRO A 360 6.51 9.93 -24.92
C PRO A 360 5.48 10.28 -25.98
N GLU A 361 5.70 9.82 -27.20
CA GLU A 361 4.70 9.92 -28.27
C GLU A 361 3.51 9.01 -27.95
N LEU A 362 2.33 9.57 -27.95
CA LEU A 362 1.09 8.82 -27.77
C LEU A 362 0.58 8.30 -29.14
N GLU A 363 -0.07 7.15 -29.10
CA GLU A 363 -0.79 6.65 -30.27
C GLU A 363 -1.81 7.68 -30.77
N LYS A 364 -1.87 7.87 -32.09
CA LYS A 364 -2.85 8.76 -32.69
C LYS A 364 -4.27 8.29 -32.34
N ASN A 365 -5.11 9.21 -31.89
CA ASN A 365 -6.51 8.95 -31.49
C ASN A 365 -6.73 8.15 -30.19
N CYS A 366 -5.75 8.09 -29.27
CA CYS A 366 -5.95 7.44 -27.97
C CYS A 366 -6.91 8.21 -27.02
N GLY A 367 -7.38 9.41 -27.40
CA GLY A 367 -8.31 10.22 -26.60
C GLY A 367 -7.70 10.84 -25.32
N ILE A 368 -6.39 10.74 -25.14
CA ILE A 368 -5.66 11.29 -23.98
C ILE A 368 -5.19 12.72 -24.32
N ILE A 369 -5.50 13.66 -23.45
CA ILE A 369 -5.02 15.05 -23.56
C ILE A 369 -3.79 15.20 -22.68
N VAL A 370 -2.65 15.61 -23.25
CA VAL A 370 -1.41 15.87 -22.51
C VAL A 370 -1.11 17.36 -22.48
N LYS A 371 -0.74 17.85 -21.31
CA LYS A 371 -0.20 19.19 -21.06
C LYS A 371 1.17 19.06 -20.45
N THR A 372 2.17 19.57 -21.14
CA THR A 372 3.56 19.62 -20.70
C THR A 372 3.86 20.86 -19.87
N GLU A 373 4.99 20.89 -19.18
CA GLU A 373 5.44 21.97 -18.30
C GLU A 373 4.37 22.35 -17.25
N ALA A 374 3.61 21.32 -16.80
CA ALA A 374 2.44 21.48 -15.96
C ALA A 374 2.54 20.70 -14.66
N ALA A 375 2.19 21.38 -13.55
CA ALA A 375 2.27 20.83 -12.20
C ALA A 375 0.95 21.03 -11.42
N PRO A 376 0.61 20.14 -10.48
CA PRO A 376 -0.53 20.30 -9.61
C PRO A 376 -0.24 21.38 -8.55
N ILE A 377 -1.24 22.22 -8.24
CA ILE A 377 -1.16 23.29 -7.24
C ILE A 377 -2.00 22.94 -6.02
N ASN A 378 -3.29 22.64 -6.23
CA ASN A 378 -4.21 22.38 -5.11
C ASN A 378 -5.38 21.49 -5.54
N ALA A 379 -5.73 20.52 -4.68
CA ALA A 379 -6.88 19.66 -4.89
C ALA A 379 -8.12 20.20 -4.18
N TYR A 380 -9.25 20.22 -4.87
CA TYR A 380 -10.53 20.70 -4.37
C TYR A 380 -11.52 19.57 -4.16
N GLY A 381 -12.37 19.72 -3.15
CA GLY A 381 -13.42 18.80 -2.75
C GLY A 381 -13.56 18.72 -1.22
N ARG A 382 -14.69 18.26 -0.72
CA ARG A 382 -14.95 18.19 0.73
C ARG A 382 -14.68 16.78 1.28
N LYS A 383 -15.29 15.77 0.70
CA LYS A 383 -15.18 14.36 1.10
C LYS A 383 -14.24 13.54 0.21
N SER A 384 -14.11 13.94 -1.02
CA SER A 384 -13.20 13.38 -2.02
C SER A 384 -12.83 14.48 -3.01
N ILE A 385 -11.83 14.23 -3.86
CA ILE A 385 -11.45 15.13 -4.94
C ILE A 385 -12.63 15.35 -5.90
N ARG A 386 -12.79 16.58 -6.36
CA ARG A 386 -13.77 17.00 -7.36
C ARG A 386 -13.16 17.90 -8.44
N GLY A 387 -11.94 18.37 -8.20
CA GLY A 387 -11.21 19.20 -9.15
C GLY A 387 -9.79 19.44 -8.70
N LEU A 388 -8.99 19.83 -9.66
CA LEU A 388 -7.57 20.14 -9.51
C LEU A 388 -7.30 21.52 -10.09
N GLU A 389 -6.61 22.34 -9.34
CA GLU A 389 -5.92 23.53 -9.82
C GLU A 389 -4.49 23.15 -10.18
N SER A 390 -4.05 23.53 -11.35
CA SER A 390 -2.72 23.24 -11.88
C SER A 390 -2.22 24.37 -12.77
N THR A 391 -0.97 24.35 -13.12
CA THR A 391 -0.40 25.31 -14.09
C THR A 391 -0.82 25.05 -15.54
N ALA A 392 -1.54 23.93 -15.80
CA ALA A 392 -1.96 23.52 -17.14
C ALA A 392 -3.18 24.26 -17.67
N TRP A 393 -4.04 24.75 -16.78
CA TRP A 393 -5.33 25.35 -17.13
C TRP A 393 -5.64 26.56 -16.24
N GLU A 394 -6.41 27.47 -16.77
CA GLU A 394 -6.99 28.54 -15.96
C GLU A 394 -8.13 27.99 -15.09
N GLY A 395 -8.05 28.20 -13.76
CA GLY A 395 -9.05 27.79 -12.80
C GLY A 395 -8.96 26.33 -12.37
N ILE A 396 -10.10 25.79 -11.95
CA ILE A 396 -10.21 24.44 -11.39
C ILE A 396 -10.76 23.50 -12.45
N GLU A 397 -9.96 22.52 -12.83
CA GLU A 397 -10.36 21.47 -13.74
C GLU A 397 -11.05 20.32 -13.00
N SER A 398 -12.23 19.90 -13.45
CA SER A 398 -13.02 18.86 -12.78
C SER A 398 -12.40 17.49 -12.92
N CYS A 399 -12.33 16.71 -11.83
CA CYS A 399 -11.94 15.30 -11.85
C CYS A 399 -12.56 14.55 -10.68
N ASP A 400 -12.73 13.24 -10.82
CA ASP A 400 -13.17 12.35 -9.74
C ASP A 400 -12.06 11.45 -9.23
N LEU A 401 -10.89 11.48 -9.91
CA LEU A 401 -9.65 10.80 -9.52
C LEU A 401 -8.45 11.61 -10.00
N LEU A 402 -7.42 11.68 -9.15
CA LEU A 402 -6.10 12.19 -9.48
C LEU A 402 -5.07 11.10 -9.22
N LEU A 403 -4.36 10.71 -10.26
CA LEU A 403 -3.26 9.75 -10.18
C LEU A 403 -1.92 10.51 -10.20
N ILE A 404 -0.99 10.07 -9.35
CA ILE A 404 0.31 10.72 -9.18
C ILE A 404 1.43 9.73 -9.49
N SER A 405 2.37 10.16 -10.33
CA SER A 405 3.61 9.44 -10.61
C SER A 405 4.79 10.41 -10.55
N GLY A 406 5.44 10.48 -9.39
CA GLY A 406 6.59 11.36 -9.11
C GLY A 406 7.93 10.65 -9.21
N GLY A 407 8.02 9.55 -9.96
CA GLY A 407 9.16 8.67 -10.05
C GLY A 407 9.13 7.55 -9.00
N TRP A 408 10.22 6.82 -8.87
CA TRP A 408 10.29 5.61 -8.05
C TRP A 408 11.36 5.71 -6.98
N SER A 409 11.12 5.07 -5.85
CA SER A 409 12.10 4.93 -4.76
C SER A 409 12.29 3.46 -4.44
N PRO A 410 13.50 2.90 -4.61
CA PRO A 410 13.79 1.52 -4.26
C PRO A 410 13.47 1.21 -2.80
N VAL A 411 12.94 0.01 -2.55
CA VAL A 411 12.65 -0.48 -1.20
C VAL A 411 13.91 -1.08 -0.61
N ALA A 412 14.79 -0.22 -0.10
CA ALA A 412 16.13 -0.60 0.35
C ALA A 412 16.31 -0.57 1.88
N HIS A 413 15.22 -0.41 2.65
CA HIS A 413 15.30 -0.24 4.11
C HIS A 413 15.91 -1.44 4.86
N LEU A 414 15.76 -2.67 4.34
CA LEU A 414 16.38 -3.86 4.93
C LEU A 414 17.92 -3.78 4.95
N LEU A 415 18.53 -3.06 4.01
CA LEU A 415 19.97 -2.84 3.97
C LEU A 415 20.47 -2.03 5.16
N SER A 416 19.65 -1.10 5.67
CA SER A 416 20.00 -0.27 6.83
C SER A 416 20.26 -1.11 8.09
N HIS A 417 19.62 -2.26 8.24
CA HIS A 417 19.85 -3.18 9.35
C HIS A 417 21.27 -3.75 9.34
N ARG A 418 21.92 -3.75 8.18
CA ARG A 418 23.31 -4.21 7.99
C ARG A 418 24.30 -3.05 7.90
N GLY A 419 23.86 -1.84 8.21
CA GLY A 419 24.70 -0.65 8.13
C GLY A 419 25.11 -0.21 6.72
N ILE A 420 24.50 -0.80 5.67
CA ILE A 420 24.76 -0.45 4.27
C ILE A 420 24.13 0.92 4.02
N LYS A 421 24.95 1.86 3.57
CA LYS A 421 24.53 3.23 3.29
C LYS A 421 23.83 3.30 1.93
N LEU A 422 22.91 4.24 1.83
CA LEU A 422 22.29 4.60 0.56
C LEU A 422 22.98 5.84 0.01
N ILE A 423 23.33 5.82 -1.27
CA ILE A 423 23.93 6.95 -2.00
C ILE A 423 22.94 7.45 -3.05
N TRP A 424 22.95 8.75 -3.31
CA TRP A 424 22.09 9.34 -4.33
C TRP A 424 22.66 9.12 -5.72
N ASP A 425 21.87 8.54 -6.62
CA ASP A 425 22.16 8.40 -8.03
C ASP A 425 21.42 9.48 -8.84
N ASN A 426 22.18 10.34 -9.54
CA ASN A 426 21.61 11.43 -10.33
C ASN A 426 20.95 10.98 -11.64
N GLN A 427 21.32 9.82 -12.16
CA GLN A 427 20.78 9.33 -13.46
C GLN A 427 19.35 8.82 -13.28
N ILE A 428 19.12 8.05 -12.23
CA ILE A 428 17.81 7.48 -11.92
C ILE A 428 17.04 8.29 -10.85
N ALA A 429 17.64 9.38 -10.36
CA ALA A 429 17.07 10.30 -9.38
C ALA A 429 16.47 9.58 -8.14
N CYS A 430 17.21 8.59 -7.59
CA CYS A 430 16.82 7.88 -6.38
C CYS A 430 18.03 7.44 -5.55
N PHE A 431 17.78 6.98 -4.33
CA PHE A 431 18.80 6.38 -3.48
C PHE A 431 19.03 4.92 -3.85
N VAL A 432 20.29 4.55 -4.07
CA VAL A 432 20.74 3.18 -4.34
C VAL A 432 21.70 2.71 -3.25
N PRO A 433 21.86 1.40 -3.03
CA PRO A 433 22.83 0.89 -2.07
C PRO A 433 24.26 1.27 -2.49
N SER A 434 25.12 1.59 -1.51
CA SER A 434 26.56 1.62 -1.72
C SER A 434 27.12 0.20 -1.87
N ASP A 435 28.31 0.08 -2.42
CA ASP A 435 29.05 -1.18 -2.43
C ASP A 435 29.20 -1.76 -1.03
N THR A 436 29.13 -3.07 -0.91
CA THR A 436 29.21 -3.79 0.34
C THR A 436 29.85 -5.16 0.15
N ASP A 437 30.68 -5.57 1.12
CA ASP A 437 31.20 -6.94 1.23
C ASP A 437 30.22 -7.90 1.94
N ALA A 438 29.07 -7.41 2.36
CA ALA A 438 28.05 -8.27 2.96
C ALA A 438 27.48 -9.23 1.92
N PRO A 439 27.09 -10.46 2.32
CA PRO A 439 26.51 -11.46 1.43
C PRO A 439 25.06 -11.11 1.03
N ILE A 440 24.86 -9.88 0.55
CA ILE A 440 23.56 -9.30 0.17
C ILE A 440 23.68 -8.68 -1.22
N HIS A 441 22.80 -9.10 -2.12
CA HIS A 441 22.69 -8.60 -3.48
C HIS A 441 21.35 -7.87 -3.65
N VAL A 442 21.34 -6.81 -4.46
CA VAL A 442 20.10 -6.09 -4.81
C VAL A 442 19.84 -6.30 -6.30
N ALA A 443 18.63 -6.71 -6.64
CA ALA A 443 18.18 -7.01 -7.98
C ALA A 443 17.11 -6.00 -8.48
#